data_1571dbe21df2b73783ef44a6990e7c99
#
_entry.id   1571dbe21df2b73783ef44a6990e7c99
#
_cell.length_a   1.000
_cell.length_b   1.000
_cell.length_c   1.000
_cell.angle_alpha   90.00
_cell.angle_beta   90.00
_cell.angle_gamma   90.00
#
_symmetry.space_group_name_H-M   'P 1'
#
loop_
_entity.id
_entity.type
_entity.pdbx_description
1 polymer ?
#
loop_
_entity_poly.entity_id
_entity_poly.type
_entity_poly.pdbx_seq_one_letter_code
_entity_poly.pdbx_strand_id
1 'polypeptide(L)'
;NIIFNSASSRINAVLDWELSTLGHPFADLGYFLYAHYIPTGERHGLMGYNLEELNIPSVNELVSQYCKVRKVKVFDPTYYVVLSLFRNIAILEGVYARYINGNESSPNAKDIGKDVEPFAKATYKIIKKL
;
A
#
# COMPACT_ATOMS: atom_id res chain seq x y z
N ASN A 1 9.67 -7.05 3.29
CA ASN A 1 9.85 -7.30 4.74
C ASN A 1 9.18 -8.62 5.22
N ILE A 2 9.10 -9.62 4.35
CA ILE A 2 8.54 -10.94 4.66
C ILE A 2 9.52 -12.02 4.21
N ILE A 3 9.80 -12.98 5.09
CA ILE A 3 10.57 -14.18 4.76
C ILE A 3 9.62 -15.35 4.61
N PHE A 4 9.62 -15.95 3.43
CA PHE A 4 8.88 -17.17 3.16
C PHE A 4 9.71 -18.42 3.47
N ASN A 5 9.01 -19.49 3.83
CA ASN A 5 9.62 -20.81 3.91
C ASN A 5 9.91 -21.33 2.48
N SER A 6 11.13 -21.83 2.25
CA SER A 6 11.54 -22.31 0.92
C SER A 6 10.81 -23.57 0.44
N ALA A 7 10.27 -24.36 1.36
CA ALA A 7 9.59 -25.62 1.07
C ALA A 7 8.05 -25.52 1.15
N SER A 8 7.51 -24.38 1.55
CA SER A 8 6.08 -24.16 1.69
C SER A 8 5.73 -22.67 1.54
N SER A 9 4.47 -22.37 1.24
CA SER A 9 3.98 -20.98 1.14
C SER A 9 3.77 -20.31 2.50
N ARG A 10 4.40 -20.79 3.57
CA ARG A 10 4.26 -20.21 4.90
C ARG A 10 5.22 -19.05 5.09
N ILE A 11 4.73 -18.03 5.79
CA ILE A 11 5.56 -16.90 6.25
C ILE A 11 6.32 -17.38 7.49
N ASN A 12 7.66 -17.30 7.43
CA ASN A 12 8.52 -17.61 8.56
C ASN A 12 8.73 -16.39 9.49
N ALA A 13 8.84 -15.20 8.91
CA ALA A 13 9.05 -13.98 9.68
C ALA A 13 8.54 -12.74 8.95
N VAL A 14 8.18 -11.73 9.73
CA VAL A 14 7.99 -10.34 9.29
C VAL A 14 9.14 -9.54 9.86
N LEU A 15 9.78 -8.73 9.01
CA LEU A 15 10.98 -7.95 9.34
C LEU A 15 10.66 -6.46 9.39
N ASP A 16 11.68 -5.66 9.73
CA ASP A 16 11.68 -4.20 9.63
C ASP A 16 10.69 -3.54 10.61
N TRP A 17 10.80 -3.94 11.87
CA TRP A 17 9.96 -3.44 12.96
C TRP A 17 10.45 -2.14 13.59
N GLU A 18 11.60 -1.60 13.15
CA GLU A 18 12.26 -0.46 13.79
C GLU A 18 11.42 0.82 13.83
N LEU A 19 10.54 1.01 12.84
CA LEU A 19 9.60 2.14 12.78
C LEU A 19 8.18 1.77 13.20
N SER A 20 7.99 0.57 13.76
CA SER A 20 6.67 0.14 14.20
C SER A 20 6.20 0.91 15.43
N THR A 21 4.90 1.15 15.50
CA THR A 21 4.26 1.84 16.62
C THR A 21 2.91 1.22 16.93
N LEU A 22 2.43 1.45 18.15
CA LEU A 22 1.06 1.09 18.49
C LEU A 22 0.08 2.05 17.81
N GLY A 23 -0.77 1.51 16.98
CA GLY A 23 -1.74 2.29 16.21
C GLY A 23 -3.01 1.51 15.91
N HIS A 24 -3.88 2.12 15.11
CA HIS A 24 -5.11 1.45 14.71
C HIS A 24 -4.80 0.37 13.64
N PRO A 25 -5.13 -0.91 13.87
CA PRO A 25 -4.72 -2.01 12.98
C PRO A 25 -5.32 -1.93 11.57
N PHE A 26 -6.41 -1.20 11.37
CA PHE A 26 -6.97 -0.98 10.03
C PHE A 26 -6.12 -0.03 9.18
N ALA A 27 -5.23 0.75 9.79
CA ALA A 27 -4.26 1.56 9.03
C ALA A 27 -3.27 0.67 8.28
N ASP A 28 -2.80 -0.43 8.89
CA ASP A 28 -1.94 -1.41 8.23
C ASP A 28 -2.69 -2.17 7.13
N LEU A 29 -3.95 -2.53 7.39
CA LEU A 29 -4.80 -3.11 6.35
C LEU A 29 -4.99 -2.16 5.16
N GLY A 30 -5.26 -0.87 5.41
CA GLY A 30 -5.37 0.15 4.36
C GLY A 30 -4.07 0.27 3.54
N TYR A 31 -2.92 0.20 4.21
CA TYR A 31 -1.61 0.19 3.54
C TYR A 31 -1.43 -1.06 2.67
N PHE A 32 -1.86 -2.22 3.14
CA PHE A 32 -1.83 -3.46 2.36
C PHE A 32 -2.75 -3.40 1.13
N LEU A 33 -3.90 -2.73 1.24
CA LEU A 33 -4.92 -2.67 0.19
C LEU A 33 -4.67 -1.60 -0.87
N TYR A 34 -3.84 -0.58 -0.62
CA TYR A 34 -3.75 0.59 -1.50
C TYR A 34 -3.39 0.25 -2.96
N ALA A 35 -2.62 -0.81 -3.18
CA ALA A 35 -2.23 -1.25 -4.51
C ALA A 35 -3.43 -1.52 -5.45
N HIS A 36 -4.55 -1.99 -4.89
CA HIS A 36 -5.78 -2.25 -5.65
C HIS A 36 -6.45 -0.96 -6.19
N TYR A 37 -6.03 0.20 -5.71
CA TYR A 37 -6.58 1.51 -6.07
C TYR A 37 -5.63 2.33 -6.95
N ILE A 38 -4.41 1.85 -7.17
CA ILE A 38 -3.43 2.48 -8.05
C ILE A 38 -3.53 1.82 -9.43
N PRO A 39 -3.58 2.61 -10.53
CA PRO A 39 -3.65 2.07 -11.90
C PRO A 39 -2.48 1.16 -12.24
N THR A 40 -2.74 0.17 -13.09
CA THR A 40 -1.68 -0.62 -13.73
C THR A 40 -0.74 0.29 -14.51
N GLY A 41 0.55 -0.03 -14.54
CA GLY A 41 1.57 0.82 -15.13
C GLY A 41 2.19 1.83 -14.17
N GLU A 42 1.53 2.14 -13.06
CA GLU A 42 2.07 2.92 -11.96
C GLU A 42 2.73 2.00 -10.92
N ARG A 43 3.57 2.58 -10.05
CA ARG A 43 4.27 1.83 -9.00
C ARG A 43 3.29 1.01 -8.14
N HIS A 44 3.48 -0.29 -8.09
CA HIS A 44 2.68 -1.25 -7.31
C HIS A 44 1.19 -1.28 -7.66
N GLY A 45 0.78 -0.71 -8.80
CA GLY A 45 -0.62 -0.62 -9.19
C GLY A 45 -1.20 -1.96 -9.64
N LEU A 46 -2.38 -2.30 -9.11
CA LEU A 46 -3.16 -3.49 -9.47
C LEU A 46 -4.48 -3.15 -10.17
N MET A 47 -4.94 -1.89 -10.08
CA MET A 47 -6.22 -1.48 -10.66
C MET A 47 -6.18 -1.52 -12.19
N GLY A 48 -6.96 -2.42 -12.77
CA GLY A 48 -7.03 -2.63 -14.22
C GLY A 48 -6.53 -4.02 -14.65
N TYR A 49 -5.88 -4.79 -13.77
CA TYR A 49 -5.62 -6.21 -14.02
C TYR A 49 -6.87 -7.05 -13.76
N ASN A 50 -6.99 -8.18 -14.45
CA ASN A 50 -7.91 -9.24 -14.08
C ASN A 50 -7.34 -10.00 -12.87
N LEU A 51 -7.75 -9.59 -11.67
CA LEU A 51 -7.22 -10.13 -10.43
C LEU A 51 -7.56 -11.62 -10.25
N GLU A 52 -8.69 -12.07 -10.78
CA GLU A 52 -9.09 -13.48 -10.73
C GLU A 52 -8.12 -14.37 -11.52
N GLU A 53 -7.77 -13.98 -12.75
CA GLU A 53 -6.77 -14.69 -13.55
C GLU A 53 -5.37 -14.73 -12.88
N LEU A 54 -5.05 -13.68 -12.12
CA LEU A 54 -3.78 -13.59 -11.39
C LEU A 54 -3.83 -14.30 -10.03
N ASN A 55 -4.97 -14.89 -9.64
CA ASN A 55 -5.20 -15.44 -8.31
C ASN A 55 -4.91 -14.44 -7.18
N ILE A 56 -5.19 -13.18 -7.41
CA ILE A 56 -5.08 -12.10 -6.42
C ILE A 56 -6.48 -11.83 -5.86
N PRO A 57 -6.70 -11.95 -4.54
CA PRO A 57 -7.99 -11.68 -3.94
C PRO A 57 -8.41 -10.21 -4.12
N SER A 58 -9.71 -9.99 -4.30
CA SER A 58 -10.30 -8.65 -4.33
C SER A 58 -10.21 -7.96 -2.96
N VAL A 59 -10.39 -6.63 -2.94
CA VAL A 59 -10.46 -5.85 -1.69
C VAL A 59 -11.50 -6.41 -0.73
N ASN A 60 -12.69 -6.77 -1.24
CA ASN A 60 -13.79 -7.28 -0.43
C ASN A 60 -13.45 -8.64 0.22
N GLU A 61 -12.80 -9.53 -0.52
CA GLU A 61 -12.33 -10.81 0.00
C GLU A 61 -11.26 -10.63 1.07
N LEU A 62 -10.28 -9.76 0.82
CA LEU A 62 -9.21 -9.47 1.79
C LEU A 62 -9.75 -8.85 3.08
N VAL A 63 -10.66 -7.88 2.97
CA VAL A 63 -11.31 -7.27 4.15
C VAL A 63 -12.15 -8.28 4.90
N SER A 64 -12.92 -9.11 4.18
CA SER A 64 -13.76 -10.14 4.80
C SER A 64 -12.91 -11.17 5.55
N GLN A 65 -11.82 -11.64 4.94
CA GLN A 65 -10.89 -12.57 5.56
C GLN A 65 -10.21 -11.97 6.79
N TYR A 66 -9.72 -10.73 6.67
CA TYR A 66 -9.11 -10.02 7.79
C TYR A 66 -10.09 -9.89 8.96
N CYS A 67 -11.32 -9.42 8.69
CA CYS A 67 -12.34 -9.24 9.72
C CYS A 67 -12.74 -10.56 10.39
N LYS A 68 -12.82 -11.66 9.62
CA LYS A 68 -13.07 -13.01 10.15
C LYS A 68 -11.99 -13.43 11.14
N VAL A 69 -10.70 -13.27 10.77
CA VAL A 69 -9.57 -13.62 11.63
C VAL A 69 -9.53 -12.76 12.89
N ARG A 70 -9.78 -11.46 12.74
CA ARG A 70 -9.78 -10.50 13.86
C ARG A 70 -11.05 -10.52 14.70
N LYS A 71 -12.08 -11.26 14.28
CA LYS A 71 -13.41 -11.32 14.93
C LYS A 71 -14.06 -9.94 15.07
N VAL A 72 -13.95 -9.11 14.03
CA VAL A 72 -14.58 -7.79 13.96
C VAL A 72 -15.60 -7.75 12.82
N LYS A 73 -16.52 -6.79 12.86
CA LYS A 73 -17.48 -6.59 11.77
C LYS A 73 -16.78 -6.13 10.51
N VAL A 74 -17.28 -6.59 9.34
CA VAL A 74 -16.82 -6.08 8.04
C VAL A 74 -17.13 -4.59 7.95
N PHE A 75 -16.21 -3.82 7.39
CA PHE A 75 -16.29 -2.37 7.26
C PHE A 75 -15.78 -1.91 5.90
N ASP A 76 -16.05 -0.66 5.53
CA ASP A 76 -15.49 -0.03 4.34
C ASP A 76 -14.06 0.45 4.63
N PRO A 77 -13.02 -0.09 3.97
CA PRO A 77 -11.64 0.26 4.21
C PRO A 77 -11.22 1.60 3.59
N THR A 78 -12.09 2.27 2.84
CA THR A 78 -11.76 3.43 1.99
C THR A 78 -11.04 4.53 2.75
N TYR A 79 -11.48 4.86 3.98
CA TYR A 79 -10.79 5.86 4.81
C TYR A 79 -9.32 5.48 5.07
N TYR A 80 -9.06 4.23 5.44
CA TYR A 80 -7.70 3.76 5.75
C TYR A 80 -6.82 3.63 4.49
N VAL A 81 -7.42 3.32 3.36
CA VAL A 81 -6.73 3.33 2.05
C VAL A 81 -6.31 4.77 1.71
N VAL A 82 -7.22 5.74 1.81
CA VAL A 82 -6.91 7.16 1.57
C VAL A 82 -5.81 7.66 2.52
N LEU A 83 -5.90 7.33 3.81
CA LEU A 83 -4.85 7.66 4.78
C LEU A 83 -3.48 7.07 4.39
N SER A 84 -3.47 5.83 3.93
CA SER A 84 -2.25 5.15 3.50
C SER A 84 -1.68 5.75 2.23
N LEU A 85 -2.51 6.10 1.27
CA LEU A 85 -2.09 6.79 0.04
C LEU A 85 -1.51 8.17 0.36
N PHE A 86 -2.15 8.94 1.25
CA PHE A 86 -1.62 10.22 1.70
C PHE A 86 -0.23 10.08 2.35
N ARG A 87 -0.05 9.08 3.22
CA ARG A 87 1.26 8.77 3.82
C ARG A 87 2.30 8.40 2.76
N ASN A 88 1.93 7.56 1.77
CA ASN A 88 2.82 7.21 0.67
C ASN A 88 3.25 8.44 -0.14
N ILE A 89 2.32 9.33 -0.48
CA ILE A 89 2.62 10.57 -1.19
C ILE A 89 3.65 11.40 -0.40
N ALA A 90 3.45 11.56 0.90
CA ALA A 90 4.39 12.30 1.75
C ALA A 90 5.78 11.64 1.81
N ILE A 91 5.84 10.30 1.84
CA ILE A 91 7.11 9.56 1.81
C ILE A 91 7.82 9.74 0.46
N LEU A 92 7.11 9.58 -0.64
CA LEU A 92 7.66 9.72 -2.00
C LEU A 92 8.19 11.14 -2.22
N GLU A 93 7.43 12.15 -1.80
CA GLU A 93 7.84 13.57 -1.87
C GLU A 93 9.07 13.82 -0.99
N GLY A 94 9.12 13.25 0.21
CA GLY A 94 10.28 13.38 1.10
C GLY A 94 11.55 12.75 0.52
N VAL A 95 11.45 11.60 -0.16
CA VAL A 95 12.58 10.97 -0.87
C VAL A 95 13.05 11.87 -2.00
N TYR A 96 12.12 12.38 -2.80
CA TYR A 96 12.42 13.26 -3.93
C TYR A 96 13.05 14.59 -3.48
N ALA A 97 12.53 15.19 -2.41
CA ALA A 97 13.10 16.41 -1.84
C ALA A 97 14.55 16.22 -1.37
N ARG A 98 14.86 15.08 -0.71
CA ARG A 98 16.23 14.75 -0.33
C ARG A 98 17.14 14.55 -1.54
N TYR A 99 16.63 13.93 -2.61
CA TYR A 99 17.38 13.77 -3.85
C TYR A 99 17.75 15.12 -4.46
N ILE A 100 16.80 16.06 -4.58
CA ILE A 100 17.06 17.41 -5.12
C ILE A 100 18.11 18.15 -4.28
N ASN A 101 18.07 17.98 -2.96
CA ASN A 101 19.01 18.62 -2.03
C ASN A 101 20.36 17.88 -1.93
N GLY A 102 20.59 16.82 -2.71
CA GLY A 102 21.84 16.06 -2.70
C GLY A 102 22.06 15.20 -1.45
N ASN A 103 21.01 14.98 -0.65
CA ASN A 103 21.04 14.24 0.61
C ASN A 103 20.45 12.82 0.50
N GLU A 104 20.31 12.29 -0.70
CA GLU A 104 19.74 10.97 -0.96
C GLU A 104 20.71 10.10 -1.76
N SER A 105 21.04 8.93 -1.23
CA SER A 105 21.97 7.99 -1.85
C SER A 105 21.29 6.93 -2.73
N SER A 106 19.96 6.86 -2.71
CA SER A 106 19.21 5.88 -3.50
C SER A 106 19.31 6.21 -4.99
N PRO A 107 19.77 5.28 -5.84
CA PRO A 107 19.87 5.51 -7.29
C PRO A 107 18.50 5.76 -7.94
N ASN A 108 17.42 5.32 -7.30
CA ASN A 108 16.05 5.42 -7.82
C ASN A 108 15.29 6.66 -7.32
N ALA A 109 15.91 7.51 -6.49
CA ALA A 109 15.23 8.65 -5.85
C ALA A 109 14.60 9.62 -6.85
N LYS A 110 15.26 9.86 -7.99
CA LYS A 110 14.71 10.69 -9.08
C LYS A 110 13.42 10.10 -9.66
N ASP A 111 13.38 8.79 -9.86
CA ASP A 111 12.22 8.12 -10.44
C ASP A 111 11.07 8.00 -9.43
N ILE A 112 11.38 7.89 -8.14
CA ILE A 112 10.39 7.89 -7.06
C ILE A 112 9.55 9.18 -7.07
N GLY A 113 10.15 10.34 -7.38
CA GLY A 113 9.43 11.60 -7.49
C GLY A 113 8.33 11.61 -8.57
N LYS A 114 8.47 10.78 -9.60
CA LYS A 114 7.46 10.65 -10.66
C LYS A 114 6.17 9.97 -10.19
N ASP A 115 6.24 9.21 -9.10
CA ASP A 115 5.11 8.46 -8.55
C ASP A 115 4.18 9.36 -7.72
N VAL A 116 4.62 10.53 -7.29
CA VAL A 116 3.85 11.47 -6.44
C VAL A 116 2.53 11.87 -7.11
N GLU A 117 2.59 12.36 -8.35
CA GLU A 117 1.41 12.82 -9.08
C GLU A 117 0.38 11.72 -9.37
N PRO A 118 0.76 10.53 -9.88
CA PRO A 118 -0.16 9.41 -10.05
C PRO A 118 -0.87 9.00 -8.75
N PHE A 119 -0.14 8.90 -7.65
CA PHE A 119 -0.71 8.57 -6.34
C PHE A 119 -1.68 9.65 -5.85
N ALA A 120 -1.32 10.92 -5.99
CA ALA A 120 -2.20 12.03 -5.62
C ALA A 120 -3.50 12.03 -6.45
N LYS A 121 -3.40 11.80 -7.77
CA LYS A 121 -4.57 11.70 -8.66
C LYS A 121 -5.48 10.52 -8.29
N ALA A 122 -4.89 9.35 -7.99
CA ALA A 122 -5.65 8.17 -7.56
C ALA A 122 -6.38 8.45 -6.24
N THR A 123 -5.68 9.01 -5.25
CA THR A 123 -6.24 9.40 -3.95
C THR A 123 -7.41 10.37 -4.11
N TYR A 124 -7.24 11.40 -4.92
CA TYR A 124 -8.28 12.40 -5.16
C TYR A 124 -9.54 11.79 -5.81
N LYS A 125 -9.37 10.85 -6.75
CA LYS A 125 -10.49 10.13 -7.36
C LYS A 125 -11.29 9.30 -6.36
N ILE A 126 -10.62 8.72 -5.36
CA ILE A 126 -11.28 7.95 -4.29
C ILE A 126 -12.09 8.90 -3.41
N ILE A 127 -11.47 10.00 -2.96
CA ILE A 127 -12.13 11.00 -2.08
C ILE A 127 -13.38 11.58 -2.73
N LYS A 128 -13.37 11.82 -4.03
CA LYS A 128 -14.55 12.34 -4.75
C LYS A 128 -15.75 11.38 -4.81
N LYS A 129 -15.56 10.12 -4.48
CA LYS A 129 -16.61 9.10 -4.47
C LYS A 129 -17.18 8.83 -3.06
N LEU A 130 -16.56 9.43 -2.03
CA LEU A 130 -17.05 9.43 -0.64
C LEU A 130 -18.15 10.47 -0.45
#